data_bbb4d2f095c0d1609fb9abfd3f6f3d4a
#
_entry.id   bbb4d2f095c0d1609fb9abfd3f6f3d4a
#
_cell.length_a   1.000
_cell.length_b   1.000
_cell.length_c   1.000
_cell.angle_alpha   90.00
_cell.angle_beta   90.00
_cell.angle_gamma   90.00
#
_symmetry.space_group_name_H-M   'P 1'
#
loop_
_entity.id
_entity.type
_entity.pdbx_description
1 polymer ?
#
loop_
_entity_poly.entity_id
_entity_poly.type
_entity_poly.pdbx_seq_one_letter_code
_entity_poly.pdbx_strand_id
1 'polypeptide(L)'
;KSKAWTIGILFQPNQQWTLGVDYWDYKVESSISVIGESVIFGDPTKYAANFVRCGMLSPEERAKLAATCTATASPNTLAYIVNTTTNLGDYKTSGLDLQAAWQSPVGDWGQFSVNYRGTYVLTYEYQLEKNGPYFDNLGEYFNGNPVARYRQMLSFGWQKAAWSSVLINRYSSAYKDQNFVDPPFDNNVVAGTNVWDLSVTWAGVKGLAITGGITNLFDRDPPFSNQGDGFQVGYDFRYANPIGRAFLLRATYNY
;
A
#
# COMPACT_ATOMS: atom_id res chain seq x y z
N LYS A 1 -2.80 -19.26 12.85
CA LYS A 1 -4.13 -18.86 13.35
C LYS A 1 -4.28 -17.36 13.21
N SER A 2 -5.52 -16.88 12.98
CA SER A 2 -5.81 -15.44 13.01
C SER A 2 -6.88 -15.16 14.07
N LYS A 3 -6.76 -14.01 14.70
CA LYS A 3 -7.76 -13.42 15.60
C LYS A 3 -8.04 -12.03 15.10
N ALA A 4 -9.31 -11.67 14.99
CA ALA A 4 -9.72 -10.34 14.59
C ALA A 4 -10.94 -9.95 15.42
N TRP A 5 -11.01 -8.69 15.81
CA TRP A 5 -12.19 -8.10 16.40
C TRP A 5 -12.32 -6.65 15.97
N THR A 6 -13.55 -6.19 15.94
CA THR A 6 -13.88 -4.81 15.58
C THR A 6 -14.98 -4.34 16.51
N ILE A 7 -14.89 -3.09 16.93
CA ILE A 7 -15.96 -2.41 17.66
C ILE A 7 -16.18 -1.04 17.03
N GLY A 8 -17.43 -0.69 16.75
CA GLY A 8 -17.75 0.56 16.10
C GLY A 8 -19.01 1.20 16.61
N ILE A 9 -19.13 2.49 16.32
CA ILE A 9 -20.30 3.30 16.62
C ILE A 9 -20.71 4.01 15.34
N LEU A 10 -21.99 3.89 15.00
CA LEU A 10 -22.62 4.66 13.94
C LEU A 10 -23.63 5.61 14.59
N PHE A 11 -23.53 6.90 14.27
CA PHE A 11 -24.38 7.95 14.81
C PHE A 11 -25.05 8.74 13.67
N GLN A 12 -26.36 8.86 13.73
CA GLN A 12 -27.19 9.60 12.77
C GLN A 12 -28.01 10.65 13.52
N PRO A 13 -27.45 11.87 13.71
CA PRO A 13 -28.13 12.93 14.45
C PRO A 13 -29.42 13.41 13.76
N ASN A 14 -29.48 13.26 12.45
CA ASN A 14 -30.65 13.55 11.60
C ASN A 14 -30.55 12.81 10.26
N GLN A 15 -31.52 13.00 9.37
CA GLN A 15 -31.53 12.34 8.05
C GLN A 15 -30.43 12.77 7.09
N GLN A 16 -29.73 13.86 7.39
CA GLN A 16 -28.69 14.42 6.53
C GLN A 16 -27.29 13.92 6.89
N TRP A 17 -27.05 13.52 8.13
CA TRP A 17 -25.74 13.16 8.65
C TRP A 17 -25.66 11.70 9.06
N THR A 18 -24.58 11.06 8.64
CA THR A 18 -24.15 9.75 9.15
C THR A 18 -22.68 9.87 9.53
N LEU A 19 -22.35 9.53 10.78
CA LEU A 19 -21.00 9.56 11.32
C LEU A 19 -20.68 8.18 11.89
N GLY A 20 -19.51 7.66 11.61
CA GLY A 20 -19.07 6.37 12.12
C GLY A 20 -17.60 6.35 12.49
N VAL A 21 -17.30 5.57 13.50
CA VAL A 21 -15.94 5.22 13.88
C VAL A 21 -15.91 3.76 14.26
N ASP A 22 -14.95 3.03 13.70
CA ASP A 22 -14.69 1.63 13.98
C ASP A 22 -13.23 1.49 14.45
N TYR A 23 -13.01 0.87 15.60
CA TYR A 23 -11.69 0.38 16.00
C TYR A 23 -11.58 -1.08 15.59
N TRP A 24 -10.48 -1.45 14.99
CA TRP A 24 -10.19 -2.82 14.58
C TRP A 24 -8.80 -3.26 15.08
N ASP A 25 -8.70 -4.56 15.38
CA ASP A 25 -7.47 -5.21 15.80
C ASP A 25 -7.37 -6.59 15.15
N TYR A 26 -6.24 -6.87 14.53
CA TYR A 26 -5.93 -8.12 13.86
C TYR A 26 -4.61 -8.68 14.36
N LYS A 27 -4.60 -9.95 14.71
CA LYS A 27 -3.40 -10.72 15.01
C LYS A 27 -3.38 -11.98 14.16
N VAL A 28 -2.29 -12.18 13.41
CA VAL A 28 -2.02 -13.42 12.69
C VAL A 28 -0.84 -14.11 13.37
N GLU A 29 -1.08 -15.30 13.91
CA GLU A 29 -0.06 -16.11 14.56
C GLU A 29 0.57 -17.06 13.55
N SER A 30 1.90 -17.14 13.53
CA SER A 30 2.66 -18.03 12.65
C SER A 30 2.30 -17.83 11.16
N SER A 31 2.52 -16.65 10.63
CA SER A 31 2.32 -16.35 9.21
C SER A 31 3.19 -17.28 8.35
N ILE A 32 2.63 -17.77 7.25
CA ILE A 32 3.33 -18.66 6.32
C ILE A 32 3.97 -17.80 5.23
N SER A 33 5.29 -17.82 5.16
CA SER A 33 6.06 -17.10 4.15
C SER A 33 7.47 -17.66 4.03
N VAL A 34 8.30 -17.03 3.24
CA VAL A 34 9.72 -17.34 3.04
C VAL A 34 10.55 -16.41 3.94
N ILE A 35 11.57 -16.95 4.60
CA ILE A 35 12.50 -16.11 5.38
C ILE A 35 13.27 -15.21 4.40
N GLY A 36 13.34 -13.91 4.68
CA GLY A 36 14.11 -13.00 3.83
C GLY A 36 15.59 -13.37 3.78
N GLU A 37 16.22 -13.27 2.61
CA GLU A 37 17.64 -13.60 2.45
C GLU A 37 18.54 -12.78 3.40
N SER A 38 18.20 -11.51 3.63
CA SER A 38 18.91 -10.65 4.59
C SER A 38 18.91 -11.21 6.01
N VAL A 39 17.86 -11.89 6.43
CA VAL A 39 17.76 -12.55 7.74
C VAL A 39 18.66 -13.78 7.79
N ILE A 40 18.66 -14.59 6.73
CA ILE A 40 19.50 -15.80 6.62
C ILE A 40 20.99 -15.41 6.62
N PHE A 41 21.38 -14.40 5.85
CA PHE A 41 22.75 -13.88 5.81
C PHE A 41 23.15 -13.12 7.08
N GLY A 42 22.20 -12.53 7.78
CA GLY A 42 22.44 -11.80 9.02
C GLY A 42 22.87 -12.69 10.19
N ASP A 43 22.46 -13.97 10.19
CA ASP A 43 22.88 -14.97 11.20
C ASP A 43 23.23 -16.31 10.54
N PRO A 44 24.42 -16.43 9.90
CA PRO A 44 24.83 -17.65 9.23
C PRO A 44 24.98 -18.86 10.14
N THR A 45 25.15 -18.64 11.44
CA THR A 45 25.29 -19.71 12.42
C THR A 45 23.93 -20.36 12.69
N LYS A 46 22.93 -19.55 12.95
CA LYS A 46 21.55 -19.99 13.15
C LYS A 46 20.96 -20.69 11.92
N TYR A 47 21.23 -20.13 10.76
CA TYR A 47 20.72 -20.62 9.47
C TYR A 47 21.73 -21.50 8.71
N ALA A 48 22.71 -22.10 9.41
CA ALA A 48 23.76 -22.90 8.77
C ALA A 48 23.23 -23.99 7.82
N ALA A 49 22.09 -24.60 8.17
CA ALA A 49 21.43 -25.62 7.35
C ALA A 49 20.83 -25.09 6.03
N ASN A 50 20.64 -23.78 5.90
CA ASN A 50 20.13 -23.17 4.69
C ASN A 50 21.22 -22.93 3.63
N PHE A 51 22.51 -22.96 4.03
CA PHE A 51 23.62 -22.71 3.12
C PHE A 51 24.13 -24.02 2.52
N VAL A 52 23.86 -24.23 1.24
CA VAL A 52 24.42 -25.38 0.48
C VAL A 52 25.72 -24.92 -0.18
N ARG A 53 26.80 -25.65 0.11
CA ARG A 53 28.13 -25.35 -0.42
C ARG A 53 28.51 -26.34 -1.49
N CYS A 54 29.43 -25.96 -2.41
CA CYS A 54 29.84 -26.81 -3.53
C CYS A 54 30.36 -28.19 -3.08
N GLY A 55 31.01 -28.26 -1.91
CA GLY A 55 31.49 -29.52 -1.35
C GLY A 55 30.39 -30.46 -0.82
N MET A 56 29.16 -29.97 -0.64
CA MET A 56 28.02 -30.74 -0.17
C MET A 56 27.23 -31.38 -1.32
N LEU A 57 27.50 -30.97 -2.55
CA LEU A 57 26.78 -31.40 -3.73
C LEU A 57 27.32 -32.71 -4.29
N SER A 58 26.43 -33.57 -4.80
CA SER A 58 26.79 -34.71 -5.63
C SER A 58 27.47 -34.25 -6.93
N PRO A 59 28.22 -35.13 -7.62
CA PRO A 59 28.84 -34.80 -8.90
C PRO A 59 27.84 -34.30 -9.95
N GLU A 60 26.65 -34.89 -9.98
CA GLU A 60 25.58 -34.50 -10.91
C GLU A 60 25.00 -33.12 -10.63
N GLU A 61 24.74 -32.83 -9.36
CA GLU A 61 24.28 -31.51 -8.92
C GLU A 61 25.34 -30.43 -9.18
N ARG A 62 26.59 -30.74 -8.90
CA ARG A 62 27.72 -29.85 -9.16
C ARG A 62 27.88 -29.54 -10.65
N ALA A 63 27.65 -30.51 -11.52
CA ALA A 63 27.65 -30.31 -12.97
C ALA A 63 26.55 -29.35 -13.44
N LYS A 64 25.36 -29.39 -12.83
CA LYS A 64 24.25 -28.45 -13.12
C LYS A 64 24.58 -27.01 -12.67
N LEU A 65 25.46 -26.85 -11.70
CA LEU A 65 25.88 -25.56 -11.14
C LEU A 65 27.33 -25.21 -11.54
N ALA A 66 27.78 -25.68 -12.71
CA ALA A 66 29.16 -25.53 -13.16
C ALA A 66 29.64 -24.06 -13.26
N ALA A 67 28.75 -23.09 -13.42
CA ALA A 67 29.06 -21.67 -13.41
C ALA A 67 29.51 -21.17 -12.01
N THR A 68 28.95 -21.74 -10.94
CA THR A 68 29.24 -21.36 -9.54
C THR A 68 30.21 -22.35 -8.89
N CYS A 69 29.97 -23.65 -9.07
CA CYS A 69 30.76 -24.75 -8.51
C CYS A 69 31.73 -25.31 -9.56
N THR A 70 32.62 -24.46 -10.07
CA THR A 70 33.65 -24.86 -11.06
C THR A 70 34.56 -25.99 -10.53
N ALA A 71 35.31 -26.62 -11.40
CA ALA A 71 36.26 -27.67 -11.02
C ALA A 71 37.32 -27.20 -10.01
N THR A 72 37.63 -25.89 -10.02
CA THR A 72 38.61 -25.25 -9.13
C THR A 72 37.94 -24.53 -7.94
N ALA A 73 36.62 -24.54 -7.84
CA ALA A 73 35.92 -23.89 -6.73
C ALA A 73 36.21 -24.58 -5.40
N SER A 74 36.44 -23.78 -4.35
CA SER A 74 36.57 -24.29 -3.00
C SER A 74 35.35 -25.12 -2.58
N PRO A 75 35.49 -26.21 -1.83
CA PRO A 75 34.37 -26.93 -1.24
C PRO A 75 33.46 -26.01 -0.39
N ASN A 76 34.01 -24.94 0.16
CA ASN A 76 33.30 -23.96 0.97
C ASN A 76 32.59 -22.87 0.15
N THR A 77 32.75 -22.82 -1.18
CA THR A 77 32.04 -21.88 -2.05
C THR A 77 30.51 -22.10 -1.90
N LEU A 78 29.78 -21.02 -1.67
CA LEU A 78 28.33 -21.07 -1.60
C LEU A 78 27.75 -21.42 -2.97
N ALA A 79 27.00 -22.52 -3.04
CA ALA A 79 26.31 -22.94 -4.24
C ALA A 79 24.95 -22.27 -4.36
N TYR A 80 24.15 -22.36 -3.31
CA TYR A 80 22.83 -21.71 -3.21
C TYR A 80 22.34 -21.70 -1.75
N ILE A 81 21.25 -20.96 -1.52
CA ILE A 81 20.52 -20.95 -0.26
C ILE A 81 19.23 -21.74 -0.45
N VAL A 82 18.95 -22.63 0.50
CA VAL A 82 17.63 -23.29 0.60
C VAL A 82 16.69 -22.35 1.33
N ASN A 83 15.76 -21.76 0.61
CA ASN A 83 14.79 -20.85 1.18
C ASN A 83 13.38 -21.39 0.94
N THR A 84 12.88 -22.15 1.88
CA THR A 84 11.56 -22.81 1.80
C THR A 84 10.52 -22.04 2.59
N THR A 85 9.27 -22.16 2.17
CA THR A 85 8.12 -21.65 2.90
C THR A 85 8.08 -22.27 4.30
N THR A 86 8.00 -21.44 5.31
CA THR A 86 7.96 -21.84 6.71
C THR A 86 6.98 -20.98 7.51
N ASN A 87 6.69 -21.41 8.74
CA ASN A 87 5.94 -20.58 9.68
C ASN A 87 6.87 -19.51 10.25
N LEU A 88 6.69 -18.30 9.78
CA LEU A 88 7.36 -17.11 10.31
C LEU A 88 6.73 -16.68 11.64
N GLY A 89 7.13 -15.51 12.11
CA GLY A 89 6.59 -14.92 13.32
C GLY A 89 5.15 -14.44 13.20
N ASP A 90 4.74 -13.74 14.20
CA ASP A 90 3.43 -13.14 14.31
C ASP A 90 3.40 -11.80 13.57
N TYR A 91 2.19 -11.38 13.23
CA TYR A 91 1.88 -10.09 12.66
C TYR A 91 0.68 -9.51 13.38
N LYS A 92 0.74 -8.22 13.73
CA LYS A 92 -0.30 -7.49 14.44
C LYS A 92 -0.55 -6.15 13.74
N THR A 93 -1.81 -5.80 13.62
CA THR A 93 -2.19 -4.47 13.13
C THR A 93 -3.47 -4.02 13.80
N SER A 94 -3.56 -2.74 14.13
CA SER A 94 -4.76 -2.13 14.69
C SER A 94 -4.93 -0.72 14.15
N GLY A 95 -6.15 -0.22 14.19
CA GLY A 95 -6.42 1.10 13.68
C GLY A 95 -7.86 1.57 13.91
N LEU A 96 -8.12 2.75 13.36
CA LEU A 96 -9.42 3.39 13.36
C LEU A 96 -9.87 3.63 11.92
N ASP A 97 -11.09 3.22 11.60
CA ASP A 97 -11.79 3.64 10.41
C ASP A 97 -12.80 4.72 10.76
N LEU A 98 -12.72 5.84 10.05
CA LEU A 98 -13.55 7.01 10.23
C LEU A 98 -14.43 7.20 9.01
N GLN A 99 -15.71 7.44 9.21
CA GLN A 99 -16.64 7.74 8.13
C GLN A 99 -17.56 8.88 8.50
N ALA A 100 -17.79 9.78 7.54
CA ALA A 100 -18.78 10.82 7.65
C ALA A 100 -19.47 11.00 6.29
N ALA A 101 -20.78 11.03 6.29
CA ALA A 101 -21.59 11.34 5.13
C ALA A 101 -22.57 12.44 5.47
N TRP A 102 -22.69 13.39 4.56
CA TRP A 102 -23.67 14.46 4.62
C TRP A 102 -24.36 14.63 3.28
N GLN A 103 -25.66 14.88 3.32
CA GLN A 103 -26.46 15.15 2.12
C GLN A 103 -27.42 16.30 2.39
N SER A 104 -27.39 17.33 1.55
CA SER A 104 -28.35 18.42 1.66
C SER A 104 -29.76 17.98 1.25
N PRO A 105 -30.82 18.66 1.72
CA PRO A 105 -32.12 18.58 1.05
C PRO A 105 -32.00 19.02 -0.41
N VAL A 106 -32.92 18.57 -1.24
CA VAL A 106 -33.05 19.07 -2.62
C VAL A 106 -33.57 20.49 -2.58
N GLY A 107 -32.80 21.42 -3.11
CA GLY A 107 -33.16 22.85 -3.20
C GLY A 107 -33.03 23.40 -4.61
N ASP A 108 -33.18 24.72 -4.76
CA ASP A 108 -33.11 25.42 -6.05
C ASP A 108 -31.74 25.27 -6.74
N TRP A 109 -30.67 25.05 -5.96
CA TRP A 109 -29.33 24.81 -6.45
C TRP A 109 -29.00 23.33 -6.69
N GLY A 110 -29.98 22.44 -6.50
CA GLY A 110 -29.81 20.99 -6.57
C GLY A 110 -29.53 20.38 -5.19
N GLN A 111 -28.93 19.21 -5.19
CA GLN A 111 -28.54 18.46 -4.00
C GLN A 111 -27.03 18.34 -3.92
N PHE A 112 -26.49 18.58 -2.73
CA PHE A 112 -25.07 18.44 -2.42
C PHE A 112 -24.84 17.24 -1.52
N SER A 113 -23.70 16.60 -1.66
CA SER A 113 -23.25 15.53 -0.78
C SER A 113 -21.77 15.66 -0.45
N VAL A 114 -21.41 15.28 0.75
CA VAL A 114 -20.02 15.15 1.19
C VAL A 114 -19.86 13.77 1.81
N ASN A 115 -18.86 13.00 1.34
CA ASN A 115 -18.54 11.72 1.93
C ASN A 115 -17.04 11.70 2.27
N TYR A 116 -16.75 11.35 3.49
CA TYR A 116 -15.41 11.17 4.00
C TYR A 116 -15.23 9.73 4.48
N ARG A 117 -14.10 9.14 4.11
CA ARG A 117 -13.62 7.86 4.64
C ARG A 117 -12.13 7.99 4.91
N GLY A 118 -11.72 7.65 6.11
CA GLY A 118 -10.32 7.70 6.52
C GLY A 118 -9.95 6.49 7.36
N THR A 119 -8.74 5.97 7.17
CA THR A 119 -8.15 4.94 8.01
C THR A 119 -6.92 5.50 8.67
N TYR A 120 -6.85 5.41 9.99
CA TYR A 120 -5.68 5.74 10.79
C TYR A 120 -5.15 4.46 11.42
N VAL A 121 -3.98 4.01 10.97
CA VAL A 121 -3.31 2.83 11.51
C VAL A 121 -2.57 3.23 12.79
N LEU A 122 -2.87 2.53 13.88
CA LEU A 122 -2.27 2.75 15.20
C LEU A 122 -0.99 1.94 15.36
N THR A 123 -1.04 0.66 14.96
CA THR A 123 0.08 -0.28 15.04
C THR A 123 0.18 -1.11 13.78
N TYR A 124 1.40 -1.42 13.38
CA TYR A 124 1.69 -2.39 12.33
C TYR A 124 3.01 -3.08 12.66
N GLU A 125 2.95 -4.18 13.40
CA GLU A 125 4.09 -4.90 13.92
C GLU A 125 4.16 -6.32 13.36
N TYR A 126 5.35 -6.76 12.99
CA TYR A 126 5.56 -8.10 12.46
C TYR A 126 6.91 -8.65 12.92
N GLN A 127 7.02 -9.97 12.90
CA GLN A 127 8.25 -10.71 13.18
C GLN A 127 8.78 -11.33 11.89
N LEU A 128 10.06 -11.22 11.64
CA LEU A 128 10.73 -11.84 10.48
C LEU A 128 10.91 -13.36 10.66
N GLU A 129 10.84 -13.83 11.90
CA GLU A 129 11.01 -15.23 12.26
C GLU A 129 10.22 -15.55 13.54
N LYS A 130 9.95 -16.81 13.76
CA LYS A 130 9.21 -17.28 14.95
C LYS A 130 9.98 -16.92 16.23
N ASN A 131 9.29 -16.27 17.16
CA ASN A 131 9.83 -15.78 18.44
C ASN A 131 10.95 -14.73 18.31
N GLY A 132 11.12 -14.14 17.12
CA GLY A 132 12.01 -13.01 16.90
C GLY A 132 11.47 -11.68 17.44
N PRO A 133 12.23 -10.59 17.34
CA PRO A 133 11.76 -9.27 17.72
C PRO A 133 10.63 -8.80 16.79
N TYR A 134 9.76 -7.94 17.32
CA TYR A 134 8.78 -7.22 16.50
C TYR A 134 9.44 -6.01 15.85
N PHE A 135 9.08 -5.79 14.60
CA PHE A 135 9.47 -4.65 13.78
C PHE A 135 8.24 -3.87 13.36
N ASP A 136 8.38 -2.57 13.21
CA ASP A 136 7.31 -1.66 12.79
C ASP A 136 7.62 -1.07 11.42
N ASN A 137 6.66 -1.15 10.48
CA ASN A 137 6.72 -0.50 9.17
C ASN A 137 5.73 0.66 9.04
N LEU A 138 5.17 1.11 10.16
CA LEU A 138 4.18 2.17 10.15
C LEU A 138 4.83 3.54 9.85
N GLY A 139 4.70 3.97 8.61
CA GLY A 139 5.29 5.22 8.14
C GLY A 139 6.79 5.16 7.85
N GLU A 140 7.38 3.97 7.77
CA GLU A 140 8.79 3.82 7.39
C GLU A 140 9.08 2.47 6.73
N TYR A 141 10.14 2.42 5.92
CA TYR A 141 10.71 1.17 5.42
C TYR A 141 11.54 0.50 6.49
N PHE A 142 11.22 -0.76 6.78
CA PHE A 142 12.06 -1.62 7.59
C PHE A 142 11.87 -3.08 7.18
N ASN A 143 12.84 -3.67 6.46
CA ASN A 143 12.76 -5.04 5.93
C ASN A 143 11.43 -5.37 5.20
N GLY A 144 10.74 -4.36 4.71
CA GLY A 144 9.45 -4.48 4.03
C GLY A 144 8.87 -3.12 3.69
N ASN A 145 7.79 -3.12 2.94
CA ASN A 145 7.16 -1.91 2.43
C ASN A 145 6.48 -1.11 3.56
N PRO A 146 6.54 0.23 3.54
CA PRO A 146 5.91 1.06 4.55
C PRO A 146 4.39 0.96 4.49
N VAL A 147 3.75 0.98 5.64
CA VAL A 147 2.31 1.14 5.77
C VAL A 147 2.02 2.61 6.05
N ALA A 148 1.20 3.25 5.22
CA ALA A 148 0.82 4.63 5.46
C ALA A 148 0.01 4.74 6.76
N ARG A 149 0.46 5.61 7.68
CA ARG A 149 -0.22 5.84 8.96
C ARG A 149 -1.64 6.35 8.78
N TYR A 150 -1.85 7.18 7.77
CA TYR A 150 -3.15 7.77 7.50
C TYR A 150 -3.45 7.81 6.00
N ARG A 151 -4.65 7.36 5.63
CA ARG A 151 -5.19 7.47 4.27
C ARG A 151 -6.62 7.96 4.35
N GLN A 152 -7.01 8.80 3.40
CA GLN A 152 -8.40 9.24 3.29
C GLN A 152 -8.86 9.35 1.85
N MET A 153 -10.18 9.30 1.69
CA MET A 153 -10.91 9.71 0.51
C MET A 153 -12.04 10.65 0.94
N LEU A 154 -12.04 11.86 0.38
CA LEU A 154 -13.08 12.87 0.58
C LEU A 154 -13.74 13.14 -0.78
N SER A 155 -15.04 13.03 -0.86
CA SER A 155 -15.79 13.32 -2.09
C SER A 155 -16.85 14.36 -1.86
N PHE A 156 -16.95 15.30 -2.80
CA PHE A 156 -17.99 16.31 -2.90
C PHE A 156 -18.84 15.99 -4.12
N GLY A 157 -20.10 15.71 -3.91
CA GLY A 157 -21.09 15.45 -4.96
C GLY A 157 -22.03 16.62 -5.13
N TRP A 158 -22.44 16.88 -6.36
CA TRP A 158 -23.50 17.81 -6.70
C TRP A 158 -24.39 17.20 -7.78
N GLN A 159 -25.70 17.38 -7.64
CA GLN A 159 -26.69 16.92 -8.61
C GLN A 159 -27.80 17.94 -8.78
N LYS A 160 -28.08 18.30 -10.03
CA LYS A 160 -29.24 19.14 -10.39
C LYS A 160 -29.77 18.75 -11.76
N ALA A 161 -31.07 18.41 -11.83
CA ALA A 161 -31.75 17.99 -13.07
C ALA A 161 -30.95 16.87 -13.79
N ALA A 162 -30.51 17.12 -15.02
CA ALA A 162 -29.72 16.16 -15.82
C ALA A 162 -28.21 16.17 -15.53
N TRP A 163 -27.75 17.02 -14.64
CA TRP A 163 -26.32 17.18 -14.34
C TRP A 163 -25.94 16.58 -12.99
N SER A 164 -24.82 15.90 -12.95
CA SER A 164 -24.15 15.51 -11.72
C SER A 164 -22.65 15.72 -11.81
N SER A 165 -22.03 16.04 -10.69
CA SER A 165 -20.58 16.14 -10.60
C SER A 165 -20.07 15.53 -9.30
N VAL A 166 -18.86 14.99 -9.35
CA VAL A 166 -18.14 14.49 -8.18
C VAL A 166 -16.69 14.97 -8.24
N LEU A 167 -16.28 15.65 -7.18
CA LEU A 167 -14.89 16.01 -6.94
C LEU A 167 -14.35 15.10 -5.81
N ILE A 168 -13.27 14.38 -6.08
CA ILE A 168 -12.70 13.41 -5.14
C ILE A 168 -11.28 13.86 -4.78
N ASN A 169 -11.00 13.90 -3.48
CA ASN A 169 -9.65 14.01 -2.93
C ASN A 169 -9.19 12.66 -2.38
N ARG A 170 -7.99 12.24 -2.73
CA ARG A 170 -7.28 11.10 -2.14
C ARG A 170 -6.00 11.60 -1.49
N TYR A 171 -5.82 11.26 -0.24
CA TYR A 171 -4.62 11.60 0.53
C TYR A 171 -4.01 10.35 1.17
N SER A 172 -2.68 10.29 1.18
CA SER A 172 -1.89 9.33 1.95
C SER A 172 -0.77 10.06 2.66
N SER A 173 -0.51 9.72 3.92
CA SER A 173 0.54 10.36 4.73
C SER A 173 1.94 10.08 4.16
N ALA A 174 2.88 10.96 4.51
CA ALA A 174 4.30 10.79 4.28
C ALA A 174 4.86 9.55 5.00
N TYR A 175 6.02 9.07 4.54
CA TYR A 175 6.76 7.97 5.17
C TYR A 175 8.26 8.17 4.99
N LYS A 176 9.07 7.54 5.87
CA LYS A 176 10.52 7.50 5.71
C LYS A 176 10.90 6.49 4.63
N ASP A 177 11.80 6.92 3.75
CA ASP A 177 12.30 6.12 2.64
C ASP A 177 13.30 5.06 3.11
N GLN A 178 13.55 4.07 2.24
CA GLN A 178 14.46 2.97 2.56
C GLN A 178 15.95 3.36 2.49
N ASN A 179 16.30 4.36 1.68
CA ASN A 179 17.67 4.77 1.44
C ASN A 179 17.92 6.22 1.84
N PHE A 180 19.18 6.51 2.19
CA PHE A 180 19.63 7.87 2.45
C PHE A 180 19.73 8.68 1.15
N VAL A 181 19.66 9.99 1.29
CA VAL A 181 20.03 10.95 0.23
C VAL A 181 21.38 11.55 0.59
N ASP A 182 22.34 11.53 -0.32
CA ASP A 182 23.65 12.14 -0.18
C ASP A 182 23.59 13.67 -0.32
N PRO A 183 24.50 14.35 0.39
CA PRO A 183 24.45 14.58 1.81
C PRO A 183 23.22 15.39 2.18
N PRO A 184 22.70 15.30 3.39
CA PRO A 184 23.37 15.04 4.67
C PRO A 184 23.33 13.61 5.18
N PHE A 185 23.06 12.59 4.36
CA PHE A 185 22.96 11.16 4.74
C PHE A 185 21.80 10.84 5.69
N ASP A 186 20.78 11.69 5.68
CA ASP A 186 19.53 11.44 6.41
C ASP A 186 18.58 10.59 5.57
N ASN A 187 17.72 9.82 6.23
CA ASN A 187 16.62 9.13 5.56
C ASN A 187 15.73 10.15 4.87
N ASN A 188 15.57 10.02 3.56
CA ASN A 188 14.63 10.81 2.82
C ASN A 188 13.22 10.60 3.37
N VAL A 189 12.44 11.67 3.45
CA VAL A 189 11.01 11.60 3.74
C VAL A 189 10.26 11.73 2.43
N VAL A 190 9.61 10.64 2.00
CA VAL A 190 8.70 10.67 0.87
C VAL A 190 7.46 11.44 1.29
N ALA A 191 7.20 12.55 0.61
CA ALA A 191 6.08 13.43 0.94
C ALA A 191 4.73 12.70 0.77
N GLY A 192 3.75 13.09 1.56
CA GLY A 192 2.39 12.57 1.42
C GLY A 192 1.79 12.93 0.05
N THR A 193 1.01 12.01 -0.48
CA THR A 193 0.29 12.23 -1.75
C THR A 193 -1.05 12.92 -1.51
N ASN A 194 -1.42 13.86 -2.36
CA ASN A 194 -2.70 14.57 -2.30
C ASN A 194 -3.19 14.81 -3.73
N VAL A 195 -4.08 13.96 -4.20
CA VAL A 195 -4.56 13.94 -5.59
C VAL A 195 -6.05 14.24 -5.63
N TRP A 196 -6.44 15.06 -6.60
CA TRP A 196 -7.83 15.44 -6.84
C TRP A 196 -8.29 14.99 -8.21
N ASP A 197 -9.50 14.42 -8.29
CA ASP A 197 -10.15 14.04 -9.53
C ASP A 197 -11.51 14.72 -9.62
N LEU A 198 -11.90 15.09 -10.83
CA LEU A 198 -13.20 15.69 -11.12
C LEU A 198 -13.90 14.86 -12.20
N SER A 199 -15.19 14.59 -12.01
CA SER A 199 -16.05 14.06 -13.06
C SER A 199 -17.35 14.84 -13.11
N VAL A 200 -17.87 15.05 -14.34
CA VAL A 200 -19.16 15.67 -14.61
C VAL A 200 -19.92 14.79 -15.59
N THR A 201 -21.15 14.47 -15.25
CA THR A 201 -22.04 13.65 -16.08
C THR A 201 -23.27 14.45 -16.46
N TRP A 202 -23.65 14.38 -17.73
CA TRP A 202 -24.91 14.87 -18.24
C TRP A 202 -25.77 13.72 -18.77
N ALA A 203 -27.04 13.68 -18.34
CA ALA A 203 -28.00 12.66 -18.70
C ALA A 203 -29.37 13.29 -19.10
N GLY A 204 -29.32 14.30 -19.98
CA GLY A 204 -30.50 15.06 -20.42
C GLY A 204 -31.34 14.40 -21.50
N VAL A 205 -30.86 13.32 -22.13
CA VAL A 205 -31.59 12.53 -23.13
C VAL A 205 -31.85 11.14 -22.59
N LYS A 206 -33.08 10.62 -22.77
CA LYS A 206 -33.45 9.28 -22.31
C LYS A 206 -32.48 8.22 -22.85
N GLY A 207 -31.92 7.40 -21.96
CA GLY A 207 -30.98 6.35 -22.30
C GLY A 207 -29.53 6.82 -22.54
N LEU A 208 -29.27 8.11 -22.68
CA LEU A 208 -27.93 8.64 -22.95
C LEU A 208 -27.32 9.33 -21.72
N ALA A 209 -26.13 8.92 -21.32
CA ALA A 209 -25.29 9.62 -20.35
C ALA A 209 -23.92 9.91 -20.96
N ILE A 210 -23.45 11.15 -20.83
CA ILE A 210 -22.13 11.60 -21.26
C ILE A 210 -21.36 12.05 -20.00
N THR A 211 -20.19 11.43 -19.76
CA THR A 211 -19.34 11.76 -18.63
C THR A 211 -17.98 12.26 -19.12
N GLY A 212 -17.61 13.47 -18.72
CA GLY A 212 -16.23 13.98 -18.78
C GLY A 212 -15.53 13.83 -17.43
N GLY A 213 -14.27 13.44 -17.44
CA GLY A 213 -13.48 13.27 -16.24
C GLY A 213 -12.05 13.81 -16.38
N ILE A 214 -11.49 14.27 -15.30
CA ILE A 214 -10.09 14.67 -15.15
C ILE A 214 -9.54 13.97 -13.92
N THR A 215 -8.55 13.12 -14.11
CA THR A 215 -7.78 12.55 -12.99
C THR A 215 -6.54 13.38 -12.75
N ASN A 216 -6.12 13.46 -11.51
CA ASN A 216 -5.01 14.32 -11.07
C ASN A 216 -5.19 15.78 -11.57
N LEU A 217 -6.30 16.40 -11.17
CA LEU A 217 -6.75 17.74 -11.62
C LEU A 217 -5.65 18.81 -11.54
N PHE A 218 -4.78 18.75 -10.53
CA PHE A 218 -3.71 19.71 -10.30
C PHE A 218 -2.35 19.27 -10.85
N ASP A 219 -2.31 18.17 -11.63
CA ASP A 219 -1.10 17.65 -12.29
C ASP A 219 0.07 17.45 -11.31
N ARG A 220 -0.22 16.82 -10.18
CA ARG A 220 0.78 16.55 -9.15
C ARG A 220 1.71 15.43 -9.60
N ASP A 221 2.99 15.69 -9.56
CA ASP A 221 4.01 14.67 -9.77
C ASP A 221 4.08 13.71 -8.57
N PRO A 222 4.53 12.45 -8.79
CA PRO A 222 4.89 11.56 -7.71
C PRO A 222 5.93 12.19 -6.79
N PRO A 223 5.81 12.02 -5.44
CA PRO A 223 6.85 12.47 -4.55
C PRO A 223 8.14 11.69 -4.79
N PHE A 224 9.29 12.38 -4.65
CA PHE A 224 10.58 11.73 -4.78
C PHE A 224 10.76 10.62 -3.74
N SER A 225 11.27 9.47 -4.19
CA SER A 225 11.67 8.33 -3.36
C SER A 225 12.99 7.76 -3.89
N ASN A 226 13.94 7.53 -2.97
CA ASN A 226 15.20 6.85 -3.26
C ASN A 226 15.09 5.33 -3.01
N GLN A 227 13.97 4.75 -3.48
CA GLN A 227 13.70 3.32 -3.35
C GLN A 227 14.60 2.49 -4.29
N GLY A 228 14.96 1.27 -3.88
CA GLY A 228 15.84 0.38 -4.64
C GLY A 228 15.13 -0.61 -5.58
N ASP A 229 13.80 -0.71 -5.51
CA ASP A 229 13.05 -1.76 -6.22
C ASP A 229 12.76 -1.41 -7.68
N GLY A 230 12.77 -0.12 -8.02
CA GLY A 230 12.56 0.37 -9.38
C GLY A 230 13.82 1.04 -9.92
N PHE A 231 14.32 0.57 -11.06
CA PHE A 231 15.52 1.13 -11.67
C PHE A 231 15.26 2.54 -12.20
N GLN A 232 15.99 3.53 -11.69
CA GLN A 232 16.05 4.93 -12.18
C GLN A 232 14.72 5.72 -12.24
N VAL A 233 13.69 5.35 -11.46
CA VAL A 233 12.38 6.03 -11.57
C VAL A 233 12.21 7.23 -10.65
N GLY A 234 13.00 7.39 -9.58
CA GLY A 234 12.95 8.55 -8.68
C GLY A 234 11.63 8.71 -7.89
N TYR A 235 10.77 7.72 -7.90
CA TYR A 235 9.53 7.66 -7.12
C TYR A 235 9.19 6.20 -6.78
N ASP A 236 8.32 5.98 -5.80
CA ASP A 236 7.85 4.64 -5.45
C ASP A 236 6.59 4.29 -6.26
N PHE A 237 6.75 3.46 -7.29
CA PHE A 237 5.66 3.05 -8.19
C PHE A 237 4.57 2.21 -7.52
N ARG A 238 4.82 1.70 -6.30
CA ARG A 238 3.83 0.95 -5.50
C ARG A 238 2.80 1.88 -4.86
N TYR A 239 3.15 3.16 -4.65
CA TYR A 239 2.35 4.14 -3.92
C TYR A 239 1.97 5.37 -4.75
N ALA A 240 2.62 5.60 -5.88
CA ALA A 240 2.39 6.77 -6.71
C ALA A 240 2.20 6.40 -8.19
N ASN A 241 1.30 7.12 -8.85
CA ASN A 241 1.03 6.95 -10.28
C ASN A 241 1.72 8.09 -11.07
N PRO A 242 2.61 7.78 -12.02
CA PRO A 242 3.36 8.78 -12.78
C PRO A 242 2.61 9.37 -13.97
N ILE A 243 1.39 8.92 -14.28
CA ILE A 243 0.65 9.34 -15.48
C ILE A 243 0.38 10.85 -15.52
N GLY A 244 0.38 11.52 -14.36
CA GLY A 244 0.02 12.93 -14.29
C GLY A 244 -1.48 13.17 -14.53
N ARG A 245 -1.82 14.34 -15.09
CA ARG A 245 -3.20 14.68 -15.44
C ARG A 245 -3.67 13.89 -16.64
N ALA A 246 -4.82 13.23 -16.53
CA ALA A 246 -5.44 12.53 -17.65
C ALA A 246 -6.91 12.93 -17.81
N PHE A 247 -7.39 12.93 -19.05
CA PHE A 247 -8.75 13.27 -19.41
C PHE A 247 -9.50 12.02 -19.86
N LEU A 248 -10.75 11.90 -19.45
CA LEU A 248 -11.65 10.82 -19.83
C LEU A 248 -12.92 11.40 -20.44
N LEU A 249 -13.37 10.82 -21.54
CA LEU A 249 -14.72 11.04 -22.07
C LEU A 249 -15.40 9.67 -22.28
N ARG A 250 -16.59 9.53 -21.72
CA ARG A 250 -17.41 8.32 -21.84
C ARG A 250 -18.82 8.69 -22.28
N ALA A 251 -19.36 8.00 -23.26
CA ALA A 251 -20.77 8.02 -23.61
C ALA A 251 -21.36 6.61 -23.34
N THR A 252 -22.49 6.56 -22.63
CA THR A 252 -23.21 5.32 -22.33
C THR A 252 -24.64 5.46 -22.84
N TYR A 253 -25.10 4.50 -23.63
CA TYR A 253 -26.48 4.45 -24.11
C TYR A 253 -27.14 3.13 -23.69
N ASN A 254 -28.31 3.27 -23.03
CA ASN A 254 -29.15 2.15 -22.62
C ASN A 254 -30.44 2.21 -23.44
N TYR A 255 -30.73 1.20 -24.22
CA TYR A 255 -31.93 1.07 -25.08
C TYR A 255 -32.96 0.16 -24.45
#